data_c474d2386d732ec239ade4f91997313d
#
_entry.id   c474d2386d732ec239ade4f91997313d
#
_cell.length_a   1.000
_cell.length_b   1.000
_cell.length_c   1.000
_cell.angle_alpha   90.00
_cell.angle_beta   90.00
_cell.angle_gamma   90.00
#
_symmetry.space_group_name_H-M   'P 1'
#
loop_
_entity.id
_entity.type
_entity.pdbx_description
1 polymer ?
#
loop_
_entity_poly.entity_id
_entity_poly.type
_entity_poly.pdbx_seq_one_letter_code
_entity_poly.pdbx_strand_id
1 'polypeptide(L)' 'MDYIAHRINSISQLKKLNSDYGIEIDIRDDKKDLVVVHDPFKKGVKLNHYLKHYNHKLIIANIK' A
#
# COMPACT_ATOMS: atom_id res chain seq x y z
N MET A 1 18.51 1.94 -11.58
CA MET A 1 17.55 0.84 -11.69
C MET A 1 16.47 1.02 -10.63
N ASP A 2 15.23 0.93 -11.05
CA ASP A 2 14.11 1.10 -10.12
C ASP A 2 13.67 -0.26 -9.59
N TYR A 3 13.64 -0.36 -8.28
CA TYR A 3 13.13 -1.56 -7.62
C TYR A 3 11.71 -1.33 -7.14
N ILE A 4 10.89 -2.35 -7.27
CA ILE A 4 9.52 -2.32 -6.79
C ILE A 4 9.36 -3.37 -5.69
N ALA A 5 9.02 -2.91 -4.49
CA ALA A 5 8.75 -3.80 -3.38
C ALA A 5 7.28 -4.24 -3.43
N HIS A 6 7.05 -5.54 -3.33
CA HIS A 6 5.72 -6.13 -3.48
C HIS A 6 4.98 -6.18 -2.15
N ARG A 7 3.68 -6.00 -2.19
CA ARG A 7 2.76 -6.17 -1.06
C ARG A 7 3.15 -5.33 0.15
N ILE A 8 3.45 -4.07 -0.09
CA ILE A 8 3.75 -3.13 0.99
C ILE A 8 2.41 -2.58 1.51
N ASN A 9 1.69 -3.41 2.24
CA ASN A 9 0.30 -3.14 2.62
C ASN A 9 0.14 -2.61 4.06
N SER A 10 1.24 -2.23 4.72
CA SER A 10 1.17 -1.61 6.04
C SER A 10 2.00 -0.35 6.08
N ILE A 11 1.62 0.58 6.94
CA ILE A 11 2.37 1.83 7.14
C ILE A 11 3.75 1.54 7.70
N SER A 12 3.85 0.55 8.57
CA SER A 12 5.13 0.12 9.15
C SER A 12 6.12 -0.31 8.06
N GLN A 13 5.67 -1.13 7.11
CA GLN A 13 6.52 -1.55 6.00
C GLN A 13 6.89 -0.36 5.11
N LEU A 14 5.93 0.53 4.85
CA LEU A 14 6.15 1.68 4.01
C LEU A 14 7.21 2.61 4.59
N LYS A 15 7.18 2.85 5.89
CA LYS A 15 8.12 3.73 6.56
C LYS A 15 9.54 3.19 6.57
N LYS A 16 9.69 1.87 6.60
CA LYS A 16 11.00 1.21 6.62
C LYS A 16 11.65 1.16 5.24
N LEU A 17 10.85 1.30 4.19
CA LEU A 17 11.35 1.17 2.84
C LEU A 17 11.92 2.49 2.35
N ASN A 18 13.09 2.42 1.70
CA ASN A 18 13.72 3.59 1.11
C ASN A 18 12.79 4.21 0.05
N SER A 19 12.66 5.53 0.07
CA SER A 19 11.77 6.24 -0.84
C SER A 19 12.16 6.13 -2.32
N ASP A 20 13.38 5.68 -2.61
CA ASP A 20 13.82 5.43 -3.98
C ASP A 20 13.19 4.18 -4.59
N TYR A 21 12.63 3.31 -3.78
CA TYR A 21 11.93 2.12 -4.26
C TYR A 21 10.50 2.48 -4.66
N GLY A 22 10.02 1.83 -5.75
CA GLY A 22 8.59 1.80 -6.00
C GLY A 22 7.92 0.81 -5.07
N ILE A 23 6.61 0.91 -4.92
CA ILE A 23 5.86 0.00 -4.08
C ILE A 23 4.67 -0.57 -4.83
N GLU A 24 4.30 -1.80 -4.46
CA GLU A 24 3.10 -2.44 -4.94
C GLU A 24 2.17 -2.65 -3.74
N ILE A 25 0.94 -2.20 -3.85
CA ILE A 25 -0.07 -2.36 -2.80
C ILE A 25 -1.30 -3.05 -3.36
N ASP A 26 -2.06 -3.67 -2.47
CA ASP A 26 -3.34 -4.28 -2.80
C ASP A 26 -4.45 -3.44 -2.19
N ILE A 27 -5.43 -3.07 -3.01
CA ILE A 27 -6.56 -2.26 -2.59
C ILE A 27 -7.82 -3.10 -2.66
N ARG A 28 -8.57 -3.10 -1.57
CA ARG A 28 -9.87 -3.76 -1.49
C ARG A 28 -10.94 -2.79 -1.03
N ASP A 29 -12.16 -3.08 -1.44
CA ASP A 29 -13.33 -2.36 -1.02
C ASP A 29 -13.82 -2.95 0.31
N ASP A 30 -13.96 -2.11 1.32
CA ASP A 30 -14.47 -2.52 2.63
C ASP A 30 -15.62 -1.59 3.01
N LYS A 31 -16.85 -2.04 2.73
CA LYS A 31 -18.05 -1.24 2.88
C LYS A 31 -17.99 0.00 2.00
N LYS A 32 -17.80 1.18 2.61
CA LYS A 32 -17.75 2.43 1.85
C LYS A 32 -16.30 2.96 1.68
N ASP A 33 -15.32 2.25 2.23
CA ASP A 33 -13.94 2.71 2.22
C ASP A 33 -13.07 1.81 1.36
N LEU A 34 -12.01 2.40 0.81
CA LEU A 34 -10.94 1.64 0.19
C LEU A 34 -9.87 1.39 1.24
N VAL A 35 -9.40 0.15 1.32
CA VAL A 35 -8.39 -0.25 2.29
C VAL A 35 -7.22 -0.93 1.59
N VAL A 36 -6.06 -0.85 2.21
CA VAL A 36 -4.83 -1.47 1.71
C VAL A 36 -4.63 -2.78 2.45
N VAL A 37 -4.93 -3.89 1.78
CA VAL A 37 -4.82 -5.22 2.35
C VAL A 37 -4.87 -6.27 1.24
N HIS A 38 -4.05 -7.30 1.36
CA HIS A 38 -4.06 -8.41 0.40
C HIS A 38 -5.14 -9.44 0.74
N ASP A 39 -5.26 -9.80 2.02
CA ASP A 39 -6.14 -10.85 2.49
C ASP A 39 -7.56 -10.30 2.70
N PRO A 40 -8.59 -10.87 2.03
CA PRO A 40 -9.97 -10.35 2.15
C PRO A 40 -10.57 -10.56 3.54
N PHE A 41 -9.98 -11.41 4.37
CA PHE A 41 -10.48 -11.71 5.71
C PHE A 41 -9.79 -10.91 6.80
N LYS A 42 -8.86 -10.02 6.43
CA LYS A 42 -8.15 -9.18 7.40
C LYS A 42 -8.56 -7.74 7.21
N LYS A 43 -8.49 -6.98 8.30
CA LYS A 43 -8.70 -5.53 8.24
C LYS A 43 -7.46 -4.87 7.66
N GLY A 44 -7.67 -3.95 6.74
CA GLY A 44 -6.60 -3.16 6.18
C GLY A 44 -6.61 -1.74 6.69
N VAL A 45 -5.51 -1.02 6.45
CA VAL A 45 -5.46 0.41 6.72
C VAL A 45 -6.23 1.15 5.63
N LYS A 46 -6.96 2.20 6.00
CA LYS A 46 -7.67 3.01 5.01
C LYS A 46 -6.68 3.62 4.03
N LEU A 47 -7.03 3.60 2.75
CA LEU A 47 -6.16 4.11 1.70
C LEU A 47 -5.75 5.56 1.96
N ASN A 48 -6.69 6.41 2.38
CA ASN A 48 -6.37 7.80 2.67
C ASN A 48 -5.32 7.95 3.76
N HIS A 49 -5.41 7.12 4.79
CA HIS A 49 -4.43 7.13 5.88
C HIS A 49 -3.07 6.63 5.40
N TYR A 50 -3.07 5.57 4.61
CA TYR A 50 -1.85 5.02 4.03
C TYR A 50 -1.12 6.07 3.19
N LEU A 51 -1.84 6.80 2.33
CA LEU A 51 -1.25 7.77 1.42
C LEU A 51 -0.63 8.97 2.14
N LYS A 52 -1.02 9.24 3.37
CA LYS A 52 -0.39 10.30 4.17
C LYS A 52 1.07 10.01 4.49
N HIS A 53 1.45 8.75 4.47
CA HIS A 53 2.82 8.32 4.74
C HIS A 53 3.59 7.92 3.49
N TYR A 54 2.97 8.08 2.32
CA TYR A 54 3.56 7.71 1.05
C TYR A 54 4.46 8.83 0.54
N ASN A 55 5.72 8.49 0.24
CA ASN A 55 6.65 9.41 -0.40
C ASN A 55 7.60 8.69 -1.36
N HIS A 56 7.20 7.53 -1.84
CA HIS A 56 8.01 6.72 -2.74
C HIS A 56 7.79 7.14 -4.19
N LYS A 57 8.75 6.80 -5.07
CA LYS A 57 8.73 7.25 -6.47
C LYS A 57 7.55 6.74 -7.26
N LEU A 58 7.21 5.47 -7.08
CA LEU A 58 6.22 4.80 -7.91
C LEU A 58 5.30 3.96 -7.04
N ILE A 59 4.03 4.02 -7.32
CA ILE A 59 3.06 3.18 -6.65
C ILE A 59 2.28 2.39 -7.71
N ILE A 60 2.18 1.08 -7.51
CA ILE A 60 1.35 0.20 -8.33
C ILE A 60 0.23 -0.32 -7.45
N ALA A 61 -1.00 0.02 -7.80
CA ALA A 61 -2.16 -0.37 -7.02
C ALA A 61 -2.88 -1.51 -7.73
N ASN A 62 -2.93 -2.67 -7.07
CA ASN A 62 -3.71 -3.81 -7.53
C ASN A 62 -5.08 -3.74 -6.89
N ILE A 63 -6.09 -3.46 -7.68
CA ILE A 63 -7.47 -3.34 -7.19
C ILE A 63 -8.13 -4.72 -7.27
N LYS A 64 -8.59 -5.18 -6.13
CA LYS A 64 -9.20 -6.50 -6.00
C LYS A 64 -10.71 -6.47 -6.06
#